data_b6265a1d11d10583cc40f800b66333e5
#
_entry.id   b6265a1d11d10583cc40f800b66333e5
#
_cell.length_a   1.000
_cell.length_b   1.000
_cell.length_c   1.000
_cell.angle_alpha   90.00
_cell.angle_beta   90.00
_cell.angle_gamma   90.00
#
_symmetry.space_group_name_H-M   'P 1'
#
loop_
_entity.id
_entity.type
_entity.pdbx_description
1 polymer ?
#
loop_
_entity_poly.entity_id
_entity_poly.type
_entity_poly.pdbx_seq_one_letter_code
_entity_poly.pdbx_strand_id
1 'polypeptide(L)'
;MFLIVTRNFPPDIGGMQILMGGLSESLVNHGPVKVFAYEFENSEVYDNKSFMDIERVKGLKLFRKYRKANLVNDYINKNSNIRAVITDHWKSLELLKEETLKKTKTFCLLHSKEINHNKETSLNKRMIKSTNKANFIIANSNFTKQLAIEVGINPSKISVIFPGIQKPKIIENKFKEEAEAIYKNSFPKIITVARLEKRKGHD
;
A
#
# COMPACT_ATOMS: atom_id res chain seq x y z
N MET A 1 7.45 13.86 -11.07
CA MET A 1 7.55 13.34 -9.68
C MET A 1 6.35 12.46 -9.39
N PHE A 2 6.53 11.37 -8.63
CA PHE A 2 5.46 10.52 -8.09
C PHE A 2 5.29 10.80 -6.60
N LEU A 3 4.05 10.86 -6.13
CA LEU A 3 3.72 11.09 -4.73
C LEU A 3 3.04 9.86 -4.15
N ILE A 4 3.66 9.26 -3.16
CA ILE A 4 3.15 8.09 -2.45
C ILE A 4 2.54 8.54 -1.12
N VAL A 5 1.28 8.20 -0.89
CA VAL A 5 0.58 8.53 0.35
C VAL A 5 0.14 7.24 1.01
N THR A 6 0.86 6.85 2.06
CA THR A 6 0.64 5.58 2.73
C THR A 6 0.52 5.75 4.24
N ARG A 7 -0.01 4.74 4.91
CA ARG A 7 -0.02 4.68 6.38
C ARG A 7 1.18 3.90 6.89
N ASN A 8 1.46 2.80 6.23
CA ASN A 8 2.49 1.85 6.62
C ASN A 8 3.55 1.77 5.53
N PHE A 9 4.81 1.94 5.90
CA PHE A 9 5.95 1.95 4.98
C PHE A 9 7.17 1.30 5.64
N PRO A 10 8.12 0.72 4.89
CA PRO A 10 9.35 0.22 5.49
C PRO A 10 10.02 1.27 6.41
N PRO A 11 10.74 0.84 7.46
CA PRO A 11 11.19 -0.52 7.77
C PRO A 11 10.15 -1.38 8.51
N ASP A 12 8.93 -0.89 8.78
CA ASP A 12 7.85 -1.70 9.36
C ASP A 12 7.58 -2.92 8.49
N ILE A 13 7.31 -4.08 9.09
CA ILE A 13 7.22 -5.38 8.41
C ILE A 13 5.76 -5.76 8.18
N GLY A 14 5.42 -6.01 6.92
CA GLY A 14 4.09 -6.47 6.53
C GLY A 14 3.88 -6.41 5.02
N GLY A 15 2.83 -7.07 4.53
CA GLY A 15 2.55 -7.14 3.09
C GLY A 15 2.34 -5.76 2.44
N MET A 16 1.67 -4.85 3.14
CA MET A 16 1.45 -3.48 2.63
C MET A 16 2.75 -2.67 2.59
N GLN A 17 3.58 -2.80 3.61
CA GLN A 17 4.87 -2.13 3.71
C GLN A 17 5.80 -2.58 2.58
N ILE A 18 5.90 -3.90 2.37
CA ILE A 18 6.71 -4.49 1.29
C ILE A 18 6.17 -4.05 -0.08
N LEU A 19 4.85 -4.07 -0.27
CA LEU A 19 4.23 -3.64 -1.53
C LEU A 19 4.50 -2.16 -1.82
N MET A 20 4.27 -1.29 -0.84
CA MET A 20 4.45 0.15 -1.03
C MET A 20 5.92 0.53 -1.16
N GLY A 21 6.81 -0.14 -0.42
CA GLY A 21 8.26 0.01 -0.57
C GLY A 21 8.73 -0.37 -1.96
N GLY A 22 8.41 -1.60 -2.39
CA GLY A 22 8.82 -2.10 -3.71
C GLY A 22 8.23 -1.30 -4.88
N LEU A 23 6.96 -0.87 -4.77
CA LEU A 23 6.35 0.04 -5.75
C LEU A 23 7.11 1.37 -5.83
N SER A 24 7.42 1.95 -4.68
CA SER A 24 8.13 3.23 -4.61
C SER A 24 9.55 3.12 -5.17
N GLU A 25 10.28 2.07 -4.84
CA GLU A 25 11.61 1.76 -5.38
C GLU A 25 11.57 1.58 -6.91
N SER A 26 10.55 0.89 -7.43
CA SER A 26 10.38 0.73 -8.88
C SER A 26 10.10 2.05 -9.59
N LEU A 27 9.35 2.94 -8.95
CA LEU A 27 9.02 4.26 -9.51
C LEU A 27 10.22 5.21 -9.55
N VAL A 28 11.24 5.03 -8.71
CA VAL A 28 12.49 5.83 -8.75
C VAL A 28 13.14 5.77 -10.12
N ASN A 29 13.05 4.62 -10.81
CA ASN A 29 13.57 4.48 -12.19
C ASN A 29 12.80 5.30 -13.23
N HIS A 30 11.64 5.82 -12.87
CA HIS A 30 10.76 6.61 -13.75
C HIS A 30 10.69 8.09 -13.37
N GLY A 31 11.37 8.49 -12.30
CA GLY A 31 11.47 9.87 -11.84
C GLY A 31 11.46 10.01 -10.31
N PRO A 32 11.62 11.23 -9.81
CA PRO A 32 11.64 11.47 -8.36
C PRO A 32 10.39 10.96 -7.66
N VAL A 33 10.57 10.38 -6.48
CA VAL A 33 9.51 9.85 -5.62
C VAL A 33 9.53 10.54 -4.27
N LYS A 34 8.39 11.12 -3.88
CA LYS A 34 8.13 11.66 -2.54
C LYS A 34 7.15 10.74 -1.83
N VAL A 35 7.45 10.36 -0.59
CA VAL A 35 6.61 9.48 0.22
C VAL A 35 6.13 10.21 1.47
N PHE A 36 4.83 10.21 1.73
CA PHE A 36 4.23 10.59 3.01
C PHE A 36 3.77 9.35 3.74
N ALA A 37 4.46 8.99 4.81
CA ALA A 37 4.14 7.82 5.63
C ALA A 37 4.02 8.18 7.10
N TYR A 38 3.41 7.32 7.91
CA TYR A 38 3.46 7.50 9.35
C TYR A 38 4.85 7.16 9.89
N GLU A 39 5.22 7.89 10.95
CA GLU A 39 6.43 7.56 11.71
C GLU A 39 6.40 6.13 12.23
N PHE A 40 7.52 5.48 12.13
CA PHE A 40 7.79 4.15 12.67
C PHE A 40 9.13 4.17 13.39
N GLU A 41 9.27 3.32 14.39
CA GLU A 41 10.49 3.19 15.17
C GLU A 41 11.69 2.88 14.27
N ASN A 42 12.82 3.56 14.50
CA ASN A 42 14.06 3.43 13.71
C ASN A 42 13.91 3.66 12.20
N SER A 43 12.85 4.36 11.76
CA SER A 43 12.65 4.65 10.33
C SER A 43 13.75 5.52 9.72
N GLU A 44 14.45 6.32 10.52
CA GLU A 44 15.51 7.22 10.05
C GLU A 44 16.67 6.46 9.39
N VAL A 45 17.02 5.27 9.88
CA VAL A 45 18.08 4.45 9.29
C VAL A 45 17.70 3.98 7.87
N TYR A 46 16.43 3.63 7.67
CA TYR A 46 15.92 3.26 6.35
C TYR A 46 15.81 4.48 5.43
N ASP A 47 15.26 5.57 5.95
CA ASP A 47 15.01 6.78 5.19
C ASP A 47 16.32 7.40 4.66
N ASN A 48 17.38 7.42 5.48
CA ASN A 48 18.71 7.92 5.09
C ASN A 48 19.41 7.08 4.02
N LYS A 49 19.03 5.81 3.85
CA LYS A 49 19.57 4.90 2.83
C LYS A 49 18.71 4.88 1.56
N SER A 50 17.56 5.52 1.60
CA SER A 50 16.61 5.51 0.50
C SER A 50 16.95 6.53 -0.59
N PHE A 51 16.69 6.19 -1.84
CA PHE A 51 16.74 7.14 -2.96
C PHE A 51 15.46 7.98 -3.09
N MET A 52 14.52 7.78 -2.18
CA MET A 52 13.24 8.50 -2.12
C MET A 52 13.30 9.61 -1.08
N ASP A 53 12.58 10.70 -1.33
CA ASP A 53 12.32 11.71 -0.31
C ASP A 53 11.16 11.25 0.56
N ILE A 54 11.46 10.83 1.80
CA ILE A 54 10.48 10.25 2.72
C ILE A 54 10.17 11.23 3.84
N GLU A 55 8.91 11.62 3.95
CA GLU A 55 8.41 12.46 5.04
C GLU A 55 7.58 11.64 6.02
N ARG A 56 8.09 11.49 7.25
CA ARG A 56 7.43 10.76 8.33
C ARG A 56 6.52 11.69 9.14
N VAL A 57 5.23 11.38 9.12
CA VAL A 57 4.23 12.16 9.85
C VAL A 57 4.22 11.73 11.31
N LYS A 58 4.77 12.60 12.17
CA LYS A 58 4.93 12.40 13.62
C LYS A 58 3.70 12.80 14.42
N GLY A 59 3.70 12.46 15.72
CA GLY A 59 2.80 12.96 16.76
C GLY A 59 1.60 12.06 17.05
N LEU A 60 0.66 12.55 17.84
CA LEU A 60 -0.45 11.78 18.39
C LEU A 60 -1.25 11.05 17.31
N LYS A 61 -1.46 9.74 17.51
CA LYS A 61 -2.13 8.84 16.54
C LYS A 61 -3.49 9.35 16.08
N LEU A 62 -4.26 9.98 16.99
CA LEU A 62 -5.60 10.49 16.72
C LEU A 62 -5.61 11.57 15.62
N PHE A 63 -4.62 12.47 15.65
CA PHE A 63 -4.52 13.62 14.73
C PHE A 63 -3.63 13.35 13.52
N ARG A 64 -2.88 12.23 13.50
CA ARG A 64 -1.88 11.92 12.48
C ARG A 64 -2.46 11.89 11.07
N LYS A 65 -3.68 11.35 10.89
CA LYS A 65 -4.35 11.30 9.59
C LYS A 65 -4.66 12.69 9.02
N TYR A 66 -5.09 13.63 9.86
CA TYR A 66 -5.39 15.01 9.45
C TYR A 66 -4.11 15.76 9.09
N ARG A 67 -3.09 15.61 9.92
CA ARG A 67 -1.77 16.22 9.67
C ARG A 67 -1.19 15.72 8.35
N LYS A 68 -1.22 14.40 8.11
CA LYS A 68 -0.77 13.83 6.83
C LYS A 68 -1.55 14.42 5.65
N ALA A 69 -2.86 14.48 5.75
CA ALA A 69 -3.68 15.03 4.67
C ALA A 69 -3.37 16.49 4.37
N ASN A 70 -3.16 17.33 5.40
CA ASN A 70 -2.75 18.72 5.23
C ASN A 70 -1.41 18.84 4.55
N LEU A 71 -0.39 18.11 5.02
CA LEU A 71 0.94 18.09 4.39
C LEU A 71 0.88 17.68 2.91
N VAL A 72 0.12 16.65 2.59
CA VAL A 72 -0.06 16.17 1.20
C VAL A 72 -0.78 17.21 0.34
N ASN A 73 -1.88 17.79 0.84
CA ASN A 73 -2.61 18.82 0.11
C ASN A 73 -1.73 20.06 -0.15
N ASP A 74 -0.99 20.52 0.86
CA ASP A 74 -0.09 21.66 0.75
C ASP A 74 1.04 21.36 -0.24
N TYR A 75 1.59 20.16 -0.18
CA TYR A 75 2.64 19.73 -1.10
C TYR A 75 2.15 19.71 -2.55
N ILE A 76 0.97 19.15 -2.82
CA ILE A 76 0.39 19.13 -4.18
C ILE A 76 0.11 20.55 -4.66
N ASN A 77 -0.37 21.43 -3.79
CA ASN A 77 -0.67 22.80 -4.15
C ASN A 77 0.59 23.64 -4.51
N LYS A 78 1.73 23.32 -3.87
CA LYS A 78 3.00 24.02 -4.10
C LYS A 78 3.82 23.45 -5.24
N ASN A 79 3.49 22.25 -5.73
CA ASN A 79 4.30 21.56 -6.75
C ASN A 79 3.45 21.18 -7.97
N SER A 80 3.70 21.81 -9.09
CA SER A 80 2.99 21.56 -10.36
C SER A 80 3.51 20.36 -11.16
N ASN A 81 4.67 19.79 -10.79
CA ASN A 81 5.33 18.72 -11.54
C ASN A 81 4.97 17.30 -11.05
N ILE A 82 3.89 17.16 -10.28
CA ILE A 82 3.42 15.86 -9.79
C ILE A 82 2.68 15.13 -10.92
N ARG A 83 3.27 14.02 -11.38
CA ARG A 83 2.69 13.17 -12.43
C ARG A 83 1.55 12.31 -11.94
N ALA A 84 1.68 11.80 -10.70
CA ALA A 84 0.66 10.96 -10.09
C ALA A 84 0.76 10.98 -8.56
N VAL A 85 -0.41 10.87 -7.92
CA VAL A 85 -0.57 10.56 -6.50
C VAL A 85 -1.06 9.12 -6.37
N ILE A 86 -0.36 8.30 -5.60
CA ILE A 86 -0.68 6.89 -5.38
C ILE A 86 -0.93 6.67 -3.90
N THR A 87 -2.11 6.15 -3.58
CA THR A 87 -2.50 5.87 -2.20
C THR A 87 -2.59 4.37 -1.96
N ASP A 88 -2.07 3.91 -0.82
CA ASP A 88 -2.09 2.50 -0.40
C ASP A 88 -3.49 1.97 -0.08
N HIS A 89 -4.44 2.90 0.16
CA HIS A 89 -5.71 2.56 0.78
C HIS A 89 -6.68 3.73 0.67
N TRP A 90 -7.99 3.46 0.55
CA TRP A 90 -9.01 4.51 0.49
C TRP A 90 -8.97 5.49 1.69
N LYS A 91 -8.55 5.03 2.89
CA LYS A 91 -8.38 5.92 4.06
C LYS A 91 -7.22 6.91 3.92
N SER A 92 -6.22 6.60 3.11
CA SER A 92 -5.15 7.56 2.81
C SER A 92 -5.62 8.63 1.82
N LEU A 93 -6.65 8.34 1.03
CA LEU A 93 -7.30 9.26 0.11
C LEU A 93 -8.42 10.09 0.77
N GLU A 94 -9.05 9.56 1.83
CA GLU A 94 -10.28 10.08 2.42
C GLU A 94 -10.25 11.57 2.74
N LEU A 95 -9.17 12.04 3.36
CA LEU A 95 -9.03 13.43 3.82
C LEU A 95 -8.33 14.35 2.82
N LEU A 96 -7.89 13.82 1.66
CA LEU A 96 -7.35 14.66 0.61
C LEU A 96 -8.49 15.44 -0.06
N LYS A 97 -8.22 16.69 -0.39
CA LYS A 97 -9.21 17.60 -0.98
C LYS A 97 -9.39 17.31 -2.47
N GLU A 98 -10.63 17.30 -2.94
CA GLU A 98 -10.93 17.03 -4.36
C GLU A 98 -10.33 18.08 -5.29
N GLU A 99 -10.42 19.36 -4.91
CA GLU A 99 -9.81 20.46 -5.68
C GLU A 99 -8.29 20.31 -5.83
N THR A 100 -7.62 19.77 -4.80
CA THR A 100 -6.18 19.49 -4.84
C THR A 100 -5.87 18.30 -5.77
N LEU A 101 -6.66 17.23 -5.65
CA LEU A 101 -6.45 16.01 -6.45
C LEU A 101 -6.76 16.20 -7.94
N LYS A 102 -7.63 17.16 -8.31
CA LYS A 102 -7.89 17.51 -9.71
C LYS A 102 -6.66 18.02 -10.47
N LYS A 103 -5.61 18.45 -9.76
CA LYS A 103 -4.36 18.93 -10.35
C LYS A 103 -3.43 17.82 -10.86
N THR A 104 -3.72 16.56 -10.52
CA THR A 104 -2.85 15.42 -10.80
C THR A 104 -3.66 14.15 -11.02
N LYS A 105 -3.06 13.13 -11.63
CA LYS A 105 -3.67 11.79 -11.72
C LYS A 105 -3.56 11.07 -10.39
N THR A 106 -4.68 10.54 -9.90
CA THR A 106 -4.75 9.89 -8.58
C THR A 106 -5.10 8.43 -8.73
N PHE A 107 -4.30 7.58 -8.10
CA PHE A 107 -4.46 6.13 -8.05
C PHE A 107 -4.73 5.69 -6.62
N CYS A 108 -5.70 4.80 -6.44
CA CYS A 108 -6.02 4.19 -5.15
C CYS A 108 -5.86 2.68 -5.25
N LEU A 109 -4.96 2.10 -4.44
CA LEU A 109 -4.82 0.65 -4.35
C LEU A 109 -5.91 0.08 -3.44
N LEU A 110 -6.46 -1.06 -3.84
CA LEU A 110 -7.42 -1.83 -3.06
C LEU A 110 -6.89 -3.23 -2.74
N HIS A 111 -7.14 -3.62 -1.49
CA HIS A 111 -6.87 -4.94 -0.95
C HIS A 111 -8.17 -5.47 -0.32
N SER A 112 -8.50 -6.71 -0.46
CA SER A 112 -9.84 -7.26 -0.16
C SER A 112 -10.38 -6.95 1.24
N LYS A 113 -9.53 -6.95 2.27
CA LYS A 113 -9.96 -6.80 3.67
C LYS A 113 -10.61 -5.45 3.97
N GLU A 114 -10.06 -4.35 3.45
CA GLU A 114 -10.48 -3.00 3.81
C GLU A 114 -11.69 -2.50 3.02
N ILE A 115 -12.13 -3.25 2.02
CA ILE A 115 -13.32 -2.94 1.23
C ILE A 115 -14.47 -3.90 1.50
N ASN A 116 -14.24 -4.98 2.24
CA ASN A 116 -15.28 -5.96 2.60
C ASN A 116 -16.15 -5.41 3.74
N HIS A 117 -17.06 -4.53 3.38
CA HIS A 117 -18.01 -3.91 4.30
C HIS A 117 -19.44 -4.13 3.81
N ASN A 118 -20.37 -4.32 4.75
CA ASN A 118 -21.78 -4.37 4.40
C ASN A 118 -22.19 -3.08 3.70
N LYS A 119 -22.94 -3.22 2.61
CA LYS A 119 -23.55 -2.11 1.88
C LYS A 119 -24.39 -1.27 2.87
N GLU A 120 -24.54 0.01 2.60
CA GLU A 120 -25.32 0.96 3.41
C GLU A 120 -24.72 1.37 4.76
N THR A 121 -23.68 0.71 5.23
CA THR A 121 -22.97 1.18 6.44
C THR A 121 -22.33 2.54 6.18
N SER A 122 -22.19 3.35 7.24
CA SER A 122 -21.49 4.64 7.18
C SER A 122 -20.04 4.46 6.69
N LEU A 123 -19.42 3.34 7.03
CA LEU A 123 -18.08 3.02 6.61
C LEU A 123 -18.00 2.74 5.10
N ASN A 124 -18.98 1.99 4.55
CA ASN A 124 -19.07 1.74 3.11
C ASN A 124 -19.30 3.06 2.34
N LYS A 125 -20.24 3.89 2.79
CA LYS A 125 -20.50 5.20 2.16
C LYS A 125 -19.26 6.10 2.14
N ARG A 126 -18.49 6.12 3.24
CA ARG A 126 -17.21 6.85 3.32
C ARG A 126 -16.17 6.29 2.35
N MET A 127 -16.06 4.97 2.25
CA MET A 127 -15.16 4.29 1.32
C MET A 127 -15.50 4.65 -0.13
N ILE A 128 -16.76 4.54 -0.55
CA ILE A 128 -17.21 4.89 -1.90
C ILE A 128 -16.91 6.37 -2.19
N LYS A 129 -17.26 7.27 -1.26
CA LYS A 129 -16.96 8.70 -1.41
C LYS A 129 -15.46 8.94 -1.59
N SER A 130 -14.63 8.23 -0.83
CA SER A 130 -13.17 8.37 -0.90
C SER A 130 -12.61 7.84 -2.21
N THR A 131 -13.01 6.63 -2.62
CA THR A 131 -12.54 6.00 -3.87
C THR A 131 -12.98 6.77 -5.11
N ASN A 132 -14.13 7.45 -5.06
CA ASN A 132 -14.61 8.29 -6.17
C ASN A 132 -13.68 9.48 -6.47
N LYS A 133 -12.86 9.92 -5.51
CA LYS A 133 -11.84 10.96 -5.73
C LYS A 133 -10.70 10.50 -6.63
N ALA A 134 -10.44 9.18 -6.70
CA ALA A 134 -9.39 8.64 -7.55
C ALA A 134 -9.82 8.62 -9.04
N ASN A 135 -8.87 8.88 -9.93
CA ASN A 135 -9.05 8.66 -11.36
C ASN A 135 -9.01 7.17 -11.69
N PHE A 136 -8.11 6.44 -11.03
CA PHE A 136 -7.87 5.02 -11.26
C PHE A 136 -7.86 4.26 -9.93
N ILE A 137 -8.44 3.08 -9.96
CA ILE A 137 -8.48 2.17 -8.82
C ILE A 137 -7.78 0.88 -9.23
N ILE A 138 -6.80 0.47 -8.45
CA ILE A 138 -5.99 -0.71 -8.72
C ILE A 138 -6.36 -1.80 -7.73
N ALA A 139 -7.01 -2.83 -8.21
CA ALA A 139 -7.30 -4.04 -7.43
C ALA A 139 -6.12 -5.03 -7.55
N ASN A 140 -5.70 -5.60 -6.44
CA ASN A 140 -4.56 -6.54 -6.40
C ASN A 140 -4.90 -7.95 -6.92
N SER A 141 -6.15 -8.22 -7.25
CA SER A 141 -6.62 -9.50 -7.80
C SER A 141 -8.01 -9.36 -8.45
N ASN A 142 -8.41 -10.34 -9.25
CA ASN A 142 -9.77 -10.41 -9.77
C ASN A 142 -10.82 -10.53 -8.66
N PHE A 143 -10.52 -11.27 -7.59
CA PHE A 143 -11.36 -11.34 -6.40
C PHE A 143 -11.59 -9.96 -5.78
N THR A 144 -10.54 -9.18 -5.59
CA THR A 144 -10.63 -7.82 -5.04
C THR A 144 -11.42 -6.89 -5.98
N LYS A 145 -11.24 -7.02 -7.31
CA LYS A 145 -12.04 -6.28 -8.29
C LYS A 145 -13.53 -6.63 -8.16
N GLN A 146 -13.87 -7.90 -8.11
CA GLN A 146 -15.26 -8.34 -7.99
C GLN A 146 -15.88 -7.82 -6.69
N LEU A 147 -15.19 -7.96 -5.56
CA LEU A 147 -15.63 -7.43 -4.27
C LEU A 147 -15.82 -5.90 -4.32
N ALA A 148 -14.92 -5.17 -4.98
CA ALA A 148 -15.04 -3.73 -5.14
C ALA A 148 -16.31 -3.33 -5.91
N ILE A 149 -16.64 -4.06 -6.96
CA ILE A 149 -17.88 -3.85 -7.74
C ILE A 149 -19.11 -4.15 -6.87
N GLU A 150 -19.08 -5.25 -6.15
CA GLU A 150 -20.19 -5.68 -5.27
C GLU A 150 -20.48 -4.65 -4.17
N VAL A 151 -19.46 -4.03 -3.58
CA VAL A 151 -19.66 -2.99 -2.56
C VAL A 151 -20.02 -1.61 -3.15
N GLY A 152 -20.09 -1.47 -4.48
CA GLY A 152 -20.60 -0.28 -5.17
C GLY A 152 -19.54 0.66 -5.74
N ILE A 153 -18.28 0.23 -5.88
CA ILE A 153 -17.25 1.02 -6.56
C ILE A 153 -17.46 0.92 -8.07
N ASN A 154 -17.33 2.06 -8.77
CA ASN A 154 -17.54 2.14 -10.21
C ASN A 154 -16.55 1.24 -10.98
N PRO A 155 -17.03 0.21 -11.71
CA PRO A 155 -16.18 -0.75 -12.40
C PRO A 155 -15.32 -0.14 -13.51
N SER A 156 -15.75 0.97 -14.13
CA SER A 156 -14.99 1.64 -15.19
C SER A 156 -13.66 2.24 -14.71
N LYS A 157 -13.53 2.48 -13.41
CA LYS A 157 -12.29 2.99 -12.79
C LYS A 157 -11.35 1.87 -12.33
N ILE A 158 -11.78 0.60 -12.33
CA ILE A 158 -11.04 -0.50 -11.69
C ILE A 158 -10.24 -1.28 -12.72
N SER A 159 -8.92 -1.30 -12.52
CA SER A 159 -7.98 -2.19 -13.21
C SER A 159 -7.40 -3.22 -12.24
N VAL A 160 -7.10 -4.42 -12.74
CA VAL A 160 -6.40 -5.44 -11.95
C VAL A 160 -4.91 -5.37 -12.29
N ILE A 161 -4.09 -5.17 -11.24
CA ILE A 161 -2.64 -5.27 -11.34
C ILE A 161 -2.19 -6.17 -10.18
N PHE A 162 -1.69 -7.34 -10.50
CA PHE A 162 -1.17 -8.26 -9.50
C PHE A 162 0.08 -7.68 -8.84
N PRO A 163 0.24 -7.86 -7.51
CA PRO A 163 1.44 -7.42 -6.82
C PRO A 163 2.69 -8.06 -7.40
N GLY A 164 3.70 -7.24 -7.65
CA GLY A 164 5.03 -7.75 -8.00
C GLY A 164 5.69 -8.44 -6.81
N ILE A 165 6.64 -9.30 -7.09
CA ILE A 165 7.51 -9.92 -6.10
C ILE A 165 8.94 -9.40 -6.27
N GLN A 166 9.63 -9.20 -5.15
CA GLN A 166 11.06 -8.92 -5.19
C GLN A 166 11.82 -10.17 -5.64
N LYS A 167 12.91 -9.98 -6.40
CA LYS A 167 13.79 -11.11 -6.73
C LYS A 167 14.26 -11.78 -5.43
N PRO A 168 14.19 -13.12 -5.33
CA PRO A 168 14.68 -13.82 -4.17
C PRO A 168 16.16 -13.48 -3.94
N LYS A 169 16.51 -13.19 -2.69
CA LYS A 169 17.93 -13.08 -2.34
C LYS A 169 18.60 -14.44 -2.49
N ILE A 170 19.85 -14.43 -2.89
CA ILE A 170 20.66 -15.67 -2.87
C ILE A 170 20.76 -16.12 -1.41
N ILE A 171 20.31 -17.34 -1.16
CA ILE A 171 20.34 -17.93 0.19
C ILE A 171 21.70 -18.61 0.36
N GLU A 172 22.36 -18.35 1.49
CA GLU A 172 23.61 -19.04 1.84
C GLU A 172 23.39 -20.55 1.89
N ASN A 173 24.38 -21.32 1.46
CA ASN A 173 24.30 -22.78 1.38
C ASN A 173 23.96 -23.43 2.72
N LYS A 174 24.45 -22.88 3.82
CA LYS A 174 24.14 -23.35 5.17
C LYS A 174 22.64 -23.46 5.44
N PHE A 175 21.84 -22.43 5.06
CA PHE A 175 20.39 -22.46 5.27
C PHE A 175 19.68 -23.44 4.36
N LYS A 176 20.25 -23.72 3.17
CA LYS A 176 19.70 -24.75 2.26
C LYS A 176 19.91 -26.13 2.85
N GLU A 177 21.12 -26.40 3.36
CA GLU A 177 21.47 -27.67 3.99
C GLU A 177 20.62 -27.94 5.23
N GLU A 178 20.42 -26.92 6.08
CA GLU A 178 19.52 -27.02 7.24
C GLU A 178 18.07 -27.34 6.83
N ALA A 179 17.53 -26.67 5.80
CA ALA A 179 16.20 -26.96 5.30
C ALA A 179 16.10 -28.36 4.68
N GLU A 180 17.10 -28.80 3.92
CA GLU A 180 17.15 -30.13 3.34
C GLU A 180 17.21 -31.21 4.42
N ALA A 181 17.96 -31.00 5.49
CA ALA A 181 18.03 -31.93 6.63
C ALA A 181 16.66 -32.12 7.30
N ILE A 182 15.89 -31.03 7.48
CA ILE A 182 14.54 -31.10 8.07
C ILE A 182 13.58 -31.90 7.18
N TYR A 183 13.69 -31.78 5.85
CA TYR A 183 12.75 -32.39 4.90
C TYR A 183 13.27 -33.68 4.24
N LYS A 184 14.42 -34.22 4.67
CA LYS A 184 15.12 -35.32 4.01
C LYS A 184 14.25 -36.53 3.70
N ASN A 185 13.34 -36.89 4.61
CA ASN A 185 12.47 -38.06 4.51
C ASN A 185 10.99 -37.72 4.26
N SER A 186 10.68 -36.47 3.88
CA SER A 186 9.30 -36.02 3.69
C SER A 186 8.91 -35.98 2.22
N PHE A 187 7.77 -36.61 1.87
CA PHE A 187 7.17 -36.49 0.55
C PHE A 187 5.64 -36.60 0.64
N PRO A 188 4.88 -35.68 0.04
CA PRO A 188 5.34 -34.41 -0.54
C PRO A 188 5.87 -33.45 0.53
N LYS A 189 6.74 -32.53 0.13
CA LYS A 189 7.23 -31.44 1.00
C LYS A 189 6.23 -30.30 0.96
N ILE A 190 5.55 -30.04 2.06
CA ILE A 190 4.56 -28.96 2.18
C ILE A 190 5.02 -27.98 3.25
N ILE A 191 5.01 -26.68 2.92
CA ILE A 191 5.33 -25.62 3.86
C ILE A 191 4.22 -24.56 3.84
N THR A 192 3.80 -24.13 5.02
CA THR A 192 2.88 -22.99 5.18
C THR A 192 3.62 -21.84 5.85
N VAL A 193 3.71 -20.71 5.16
CA VAL A 193 4.31 -19.48 5.70
C VAL A 193 3.22 -18.43 5.86
N ALA A 194 2.67 -18.31 7.07
CA ALA A 194 1.63 -17.33 7.36
C ALA A 194 1.57 -17.00 8.87
N ARG A 195 0.87 -15.91 9.20
CA ARG A 195 0.55 -15.63 10.60
C ARG A 195 -0.47 -16.65 11.11
N LEU A 196 -0.34 -17.07 12.36
CA LEU A 196 -1.32 -17.93 13.03
C LEU A 196 -2.61 -17.15 13.30
N GLU A 197 -3.48 -17.09 12.31
CA GLU A 197 -4.79 -16.44 12.37
C GLU A 197 -5.82 -17.37 11.74
N LYS A 198 -7.01 -17.53 12.35
CA LYS A 198 -8.10 -18.39 11.86
C LYS A 198 -8.40 -18.23 10.36
N ARG A 199 -8.39 -16.99 9.86
CA ARG A 199 -8.63 -16.71 8.44
C ARG A 199 -7.55 -17.24 7.48
N LYS A 200 -6.44 -17.80 7.99
CA LYS A 200 -5.37 -18.41 7.19
C LYS A 200 -5.55 -19.91 6.99
N GLY A 201 -6.55 -20.51 7.70
CA GLY A 201 -6.93 -21.89 7.47
C GLY A 201 -5.80 -22.87 7.80
N HIS A 202 -5.23 -22.74 9.01
CA HIS A 202 -4.20 -23.66 9.48
C HIS A 202 -4.78 -24.90 10.16
N ASP A 203 -6.09 -24.92 10.41
CA ASP A 203 -6.93 -25.93 11.05
C ASP A 203 -7.62 -26.85 10.02
#